data_2ba275609f2bcdd53abd31f2647ef282
#
_entry.id   2ba275609f2bcdd53abd31f2647ef282
#
_cell.length_a   1.000
_cell.length_b   1.000
_cell.length_c   1.000
_cell.angle_alpha   90.00
_cell.angle_beta   90.00
_cell.angle_gamma   90.00
#
_symmetry.space_group_name_H-M   'P 1'
#
loop_
_entity.id
_entity.type
_entity.pdbx_description
1 polymer ?
#
loop_
_entity_poly.entity_id
_entity_poly.type
_entity_poly.pdbx_seq_one_letter_code
_entity_poly.pdbx_strand_id
1 'polypeptide(L)'
;DFEGWQSDQFTGTGEFALNFGDFEVKMTLPADYTVGATGVCQNYEQMLSPAQFQRWKQAQSASEPVEIVTLDEAKSLEKKRKSKDLKTWHYKAENVRDFAWTASRKFIWDAMQVKNEDGKPVMCMSYYPKEAYPIYRRYSTKAVAHTLKTYSKFSIPYPYPTAISVEAQNGMEYPMICFNPGRAEEDGTYSEQSKNAALTVIFHEVGHNYFPMIINSDERQWAWFDEGLNTFMQYIAEQEWDNNYDSNEGPPHKITGYMNQDPD
;
A
#
# COMPACT_ATOMS: atom_id res chain seq x y z
N ASP A 1 -18.46 13.36 18.72
CA ASP A 1 -19.18 13.19 20.01
C ASP A 1 -20.44 14.06 20.15
N PHE A 2 -20.52 15.22 19.47
CA PHE A 2 -21.71 16.07 19.51
C PHE A 2 -22.91 15.50 18.74
N GLU A 3 -22.67 14.58 17.81
CA GLU A 3 -23.72 13.86 17.06
C GLU A 3 -24.17 12.56 17.76
N GLY A 4 -23.53 12.17 18.86
CA GLY A 4 -23.83 10.95 19.60
C GLY A 4 -23.31 9.68 18.93
N TRP A 5 -23.95 8.56 19.21
CA TRP A 5 -23.60 7.26 18.62
C TRP A 5 -23.94 7.21 17.14
N GLN A 6 -22.96 6.89 16.31
CA GLN A 6 -23.15 6.61 14.89
C GLN A 6 -23.68 5.17 14.76
N SER A 7 -24.95 5.04 14.44
CA SER A 7 -25.65 3.73 14.33
C SER A 7 -26.08 3.41 12.89
N ASP A 8 -25.60 4.19 11.92
CA ASP A 8 -25.97 4.00 10.52
C ASP A 8 -25.45 2.66 9.99
N GLN A 9 -26.35 1.94 9.33
CA GLN A 9 -25.99 0.67 8.73
C GLN A 9 -24.99 0.90 7.57
N PHE A 10 -23.99 0.03 7.48
CA PHE A 10 -23.13 -0.02 6.30
C PHE A 10 -23.94 -0.47 5.07
N THR A 11 -24.02 0.39 4.07
CA THR A 11 -24.81 0.16 2.84
C THR A 11 -23.97 -0.13 1.60
N GLY A 12 -22.65 -0.29 1.76
CA GLY A 12 -21.70 -0.54 0.68
C GLY A 12 -21.03 0.72 0.14
N THR A 13 -21.38 1.88 0.67
CA THR A 13 -20.72 3.17 0.38
C THR A 13 -20.36 3.86 1.69
N GLY A 14 -19.21 4.53 1.72
CA GLY A 14 -18.66 5.12 2.96
C GLY A 14 -18.13 4.04 3.90
N GLU A 15 -16.84 4.04 4.15
CA GLU A 15 -16.17 2.90 4.76
C GLU A 15 -16.15 2.95 6.28
N PHE A 16 -15.20 3.63 6.89
CA PHE A 16 -14.97 3.54 8.32
C PHE A 16 -14.85 4.91 8.99
N ALA A 17 -15.46 5.05 10.17
CA ALA A 17 -15.27 6.17 11.07
C ALA A 17 -14.55 5.69 12.33
N LEU A 18 -13.21 5.67 12.32
CA LEU A 18 -12.38 5.10 13.38
C LEU A 18 -11.59 6.17 14.12
N ASN A 19 -11.31 5.92 15.40
CA ASN A 19 -10.47 6.78 16.23
C ASN A 19 -9.01 6.34 16.16
N PHE A 20 -8.09 7.29 16.31
CA PHE A 20 -6.65 7.00 16.40
C PHE A 20 -6.28 6.30 17.70
N GLY A 21 -5.32 5.40 17.61
CA GLY A 21 -4.77 4.66 18.74
C GLY A 21 -3.40 4.06 18.40
N ASP A 22 -2.80 3.44 19.40
CA ASP A 22 -1.55 2.70 19.27
C ASP A 22 -1.83 1.21 19.26
N PHE A 23 -1.15 0.49 18.36
CA PHE A 23 -1.29 -0.95 18.20
C PHE A 23 0.03 -1.65 18.47
N GLU A 24 -0.01 -2.69 19.30
CA GLU A 24 1.07 -3.67 19.45
C GLU A 24 0.51 -5.05 19.13
N VAL A 25 0.92 -5.62 17.98
CA VAL A 25 0.33 -6.83 17.44
C VAL A 25 1.38 -7.93 17.28
N LYS A 26 1.08 -9.12 17.80
CA LYS A 26 1.90 -10.32 17.66
C LYS A 26 1.14 -11.38 16.87
N MET A 27 1.69 -11.77 15.72
CA MET A 27 1.08 -12.73 14.80
C MET A 27 1.92 -14.00 14.75
N THR A 28 1.36 -15.11 15.24
CA THR A 28 2.02 -16.43 15.21
C THR A 28 1.46 -17.26 14.05
N LEU A 29 2.33 -17.63 13.12
CA LEU A 29 1.97 -18.38 11.92
C LEU A 29 3.12 -19.32 11.50
N PRO A 30 2.89 -20.23 10.50
CA PRO A 30 3.93 -21.12 10.03
C PRO A 30 5.21 -20.36 9.62
N ALA A 31 6.36 -20.92 9.99
CA ALA A 31 7.66 -20.24 9.91
C ALA A 31 8.10 -19.86 8.48
N ASP A 32 7.45 -20.38 7.47
CA ASP A 32 7.71 -20.14 6.05
C ASP A 32 6.80 -19.07 5.41
N TYR A 33 6.04 -18.33 6.22
CA TYR A 33 5.26 -17.19 5.77
C TYR A 33 6.05 -15.88 5.87
N THR A 34 5.93 -15.05 4.83
CA THR A 34 6.38 -13.66 4.84
C THR A 34 5.19 -12.78 5.21
N VAL A 35 5.40 -11.82 6.11
CA VAL A 35 4.34 -10.96 6.66
C VAL A 35 4.64 -9.50 6.36
N GLY A 36 3.61 -8.75 5.94
CA GLY A 36 3.57 -7.29 5.90
C GLY A 36 2.42 -6.80 6.77
N ALA A 37 2.58 -5.66 7.45
CA ALA A 37 1.54 -5.12 8.31
C ALA A 37 1.68 -3.61 8.53
N THR A 38 0.61 -2.98 8.98
CA THR A 38 0.61 -1.63 9.53
C THR A 38 1.72 -1.48 10.58
N GLY A 39 2.49 -0.40 10.52
CA GLY A 39 3.56 -0.09 11.47
C GLY A 39 4.91 -0.70 11.15
N VAL A 40 5.73 -0.86 12.18
CA VAL A 40 7.11 -1.30 12.10
C VAL A 40 7.30 -2.66 12.75
N CYS A 41 7.88 -3.60 12.02
CA CYS A 41 8.26 -4.90 12.58
C CYS A 41 9.42 -4.72 13.55
N GLN A 42 9.27 -5.24 14.77
CA GLN A 42 10.21 -5.10 15.86
C GLN A 42 11.27 -6.21 15.86
N ASN A 43 11.10 -7.28 15.07
CA ASN A 43 11.92 -8.47 15.18
C ASN A 43 12.32 -9.10 13.83
N TYR A 44 12.52 -8.30 12.79
CA TYR A 44 12.96 -8.79 11.46
C TYR A 44 14.19 -9.72 11.52
N GLU A 45 15.16 -9.42 12.38
CA GLU A 45 16.38 -10.24 12.52
C GLU A 45 16.08 -11.71 12.92
N GLN A 46 15.03 -11.91 13.72
CA GLN A 46 14.59 -13.24 14.16
C GLN A 46 13.69 -13.93 13.13
N MET A 47 12.97 -13.15 12.31
CA MET A 47 11.98 -13.66 11.35
C MET A 47 12.61 -14.02 10.01
N LEU A 48 13.57 -13.24 9.55
CA LEU A 48 14.22 -13.38 8.25
C LEU A 48 15.40 -14.35 8.31
N SER A 49 15.70 -14.99 7.18
CA SER A 49 16.97 -15.70 7.05
C SER A 49 18.15 -14.71 7.07
N PRO A 50 19.39 -15.14 7.37
CA PRO A 50 20.54 -14.23 7.36
C PRO A 50 20.70 -13.47 6.04
N ALA A 51 20.46 -14.12 4.91
CA ALA A 51 20.55 -13.48 3.59
C ALA A 51 19.45 -12.43 3.38
N GLN A 52 18.20 -12.74 3.76
CA GLN A 52 17.08 -11.80 3.69
C GLN A 52 17.32 -10.60 4.62
N PHE A 53 17.84 -10.82 5.83
CA PHE A 53 18.11 -9.73 6.76
C PHE A 53 19.25 -8.82 6.26
N GLN A 54 20.25 -9.36 5.58
CA GLN A 54 21.28 -8.52 4.93
C GLN A 54 20.68 -7.66 3.81
N ARG A 55 19.80 -8.23 2.97
CA ARG A 55 19.09 -7.46 1.92
C ARG A 55 18.15 -6.38 2.53
N TRP A 56 17.49 -6.69 3.65
CA TRP A 56 16.73 -5.71 4.42
C TRP A 56 17.60 -4.53 4.88
N LYS A 57 18.77 -4.80 5.45
CA LYS A 57 19.72 -3.73 5.85
C LYS A 57 20.18 -2.90 4.64
N GLN A 58 20.43 -3.54 3.52
CA GLN A 58 20.77 -2.85 2.27
C GLN A 58 19.62 -1.93 1.80
N ALA A 59 18.38 -2.40 1.86
CA ALA A 59 17.21 -1.64 1.46
C ALA A 59 17.01 -0.35 2.28
N GLN A 60 17.44 -0.34 3.54
CA GLN A 60 17.34 0.83 4.43
C GLN A 60 18.20 2.04 4.00
N SER A 61 19.02 1.91 2.97
CA SER A 61 19.80 3.01 2.40
C SER A 61 19.73 3.02 0.87
N ALA A 62 18.92 2.15 0.29
CA ALA A 62 18.81 2.03 -1.17
C ALA A 62 17.76 2.99 -1.71
N SER A 63 18.11 3.71 -2.78
CA SER A 63 17.21 4.56 -3.58
C SER A 63 16.48 3.80 -4.69
N GLU A 64 16.80 2.51 -4.88
CA GLU A 64 16.18 1.59 -5.83
C GLU A 64 15.69 0.34 -5.07
N PRO A 65 14.59 -0.29 -5.52
CA PRO A 65 14.05 -1.45 -4.82
C PRO A 65 15.02 -2.64 -4.74
N VAL A 66 15.25 -3.12 -3.53
CA VAL A 66 16.03 -4.33 -3.22
C VAL A 66 15.07 -5.45 -2.92
N GLU A 67 15.19 -6.60 -3.59
CA GLU A 67 14.40 -7.79 -3.25
C GLU A 67 14.88 -8.38 -1.92
N ILE A 68 14.03 -8.32 -0.90
CA ILE A 68 14.29 -8.93 0.41
C ILE A 68 13.99 -10.43 0.36
N VAL A 69 12.83 -10.79 -0.18
CA VAL A 69 12.47 -12.16 -0.55
C VAL A 69 12.44 -12.23 -2.08
N THR A 70 13.33 -13.02 -2.65
CA THR A 70 13.49 -13.08 -4.10
C THR A 70 12.45 -13.98 -4.77
N LEU A 71 12.26 -13.78 -6.09
CA LEU A 71 11.40 -14.64 -6.91
C LEU A 71 11.78 -16.14 -6.80
N ASP A 72 13.08 -16.43 -6.77
CA ASP A 72 13.56 -17.83 -6.68
C ASP A 72 13.28 -18.43 -5.30
N GLU A 73 13.43 -17.66 -4.24
CA GLU A 73 13.05 -18.07 -2.88
C GLU A 73 11.56 -18.36 -2.79
N ALA A 74 10.70 -17.47 -3.29
CA ALA A 74 9.25 -17.66 -3.32
C ALA A 74 8.83 -18.90 -4.13
N LYS A 75 9.38 -19.08 -5.34
CA LYS A 75 9.15 -20.28 -6.16
C LYS A 75 9.64 -21.56 -5.49
N SER A 76 10.74 -21.51 -4.78
CA SER A 76 11.28 -22.65 -4.01
C SER A 76 10.35 -23.03 -2.86
N LEU A 77 9.85 -22.03 -2.11
CA LEU A 77 8.90 -22.28 -1.01
C LEU A 77 7.57 -22.85 -1.51
N GLU A 78 7.06 -22.38 -2.64
CA GLU A 78 5.81 -22.89 -3.24
C GLU A 78 5.85 -24.39 -3.48
N LYS A 79 7.01 -24.93 -3.88
CA LYS A 79 7.24 -26.37 -4.16
C LYS A 79 7.41 -27.22 -2.89
N LYS A 80 7.73 -26.59 -1.75
CA LYS A 80 7.97 -27.30 -0.48
C LYS A 80 6.68 -27.54 0.29
N ARG A 81 6.66 -28.58 1.13
CA ARG A 81 5.61 -28.76 2.13
C ARG A 81 5.61 -27.57 3.11
N LYS A 82 4.42 -27.15 3.54
CA LYS A 82 4.28 -26.10 4.58
C LYS A 82 5.07 -26.47 5.83
N SER A 83 5.72 -25.48 6.44
CA SER A 83 6.37 -25.63 7.72
C SER A 83 5.37 -26.02 8.81
N LYS A 84 5.80 -26.87 9.73
CA LYS A 84 5.07 -27.15 10.98
C LYS A 84 5.55 -26.27 12.12
N ASP A 85 6.74 -25.70 11.99
CA ASP A 85 7.30 -24.77 12.97
C ASP A 85 6.56 -23.44 12.88
N LEU A 86 6.46 -22.76 14.01
CA LEU A 86 5.80 -21.47 14.11
C LEU A 86 6.82 -20.37 14.38
N LYS A 87 6.53 -19.17 13.87
CA LYS A 87 7.24 -17.93 14.19
C LYS A 87 6.24 -16.85 14.57
N THR A 88 6.64 -15.96 15.47
CA THR A 88 5.81 -14.84 15.91
C THR A 88 6.41 -13.53 15.43
N TRP A 89 5.72 -12.89 14.50
CA TRP A 89 6.02 -11.55 14.02
C TRP A 89 5.45 -10.54 15.02
N HIS A 90 6.22 -9.48 15.31
CA HIS A 90 5.85 -8.46 16.26
C HIS A 90 5.87 -7.08 15.59
N TYR A 91 4.74 -6.41 15.55
CA TYR A 91 4.57 -5.08 14.95
C TYR A 91 4.09 -4.07 15.96
N LYS A 92 4.53 -2.82 15.78
CA LYS A 92 4.03 -1.65 16.51
C LYS A 92 3.66 -0.56 15.53
N ALA A 93 2.51 0.05 15.76
CA ALA A 93 2.04 1.22 15.03
C ALA A 93 1.52 2.25 16.03
N GLU A 94 1.92 3.51 15.85
CA GLU A 94 1.54 4.60 16.74
C GLU A 94 0.66 5.59 16.00
N ASN A 95 -0.37 6.08 16.67
CA ASN A 95 -1.27 7.11 16.19
C ASN A 95 -1.87 6.75 14.81
N VAL A 96 -2.46 5.58 14.70
CA VAL A 96 -3.16 5.07 13.52
C VAL A 96 -4.60 4.74 13.83
N ARG A 97 -5.49 4.84 12.84
CA ARG A 97 -6.92 4.61 13.03
C ARG A 97 -7.33 3.13 12.87
N ASP A 98 -6.47 2.28 12.31
CA ASP A 98 -6.72 0.86 12.09
C ASP A 98 -5.41 0.08 12.00
N PHE A 99 -5.50 -1.26 11.97
CA PHE A 99 -4.36 -2.16 11.78
C PHE A 99 -4.71 -3.29 10.82
N ALA A 100 -4.03 -3.34 9.69
CA ALA A 100 -4.16 -4.42 8.71
C ALA A 100 -2.85 -5.19 8.54
N TRP A 101 -2.96 -6.41 8.04
CA TRP A 101 -1.81 -7.25 7.76
C TRP A 101 -2.06 -8.24 6.63
N THR A 102 -0.98 -8.74 6.07
CA THR A 102 -0.97 -9.75 5.04
C THR A 102 0.08 -10.82 5.31
N ALA A 103 -0.14 -12.05 4.86
CA ALA A 103 0.83 -13.13 4.99
C ALA A 103 0.71 -14.15 3.85
N SER A 104 1.85 -14.50 3.26
CA SER A 104 1.89 -15.56 2.26
C SER A 104 3.25 -16.24 2.19
N ARG A 105 3.25 -17.52 1.83
CA ARG A 105 4.45 -18.29 1.44
C ARG A 105 4.93 -17.94 0.03
N LYS A 106 4.07 -17.29 -0.75
CA LYS A 106 4.29 -16.98 -2.17
C LYS A 106 4.80 -15.56 -2.38
N PHE A 107 4.88 -14.76 -1.32
CA PHE A 107 5.33 -13.38 -1.46
C PHE A 107 6.79 -13.28 -1.85
N ILE A 108 7.01 -12.53 -2.90
CA ILE A 108 8.20 -11.77 -3.17
C ILE A 108 8.04 -10.46 -2.41
N TRP A 109 9.11 -9.95 -1.86
CA TRP A 109 9.08 -8.71 -1.11
C TRP A 109 10.27 -7.86 -1.52
N ASP A 110 10.01 -6.66 -1.99
CA ASP A 110 11.05 -5.66 -2.20
C ASP A 110 10.80 -4.38 -1.41
N ALA A 111 11.88 -3.62 -1.18
CA ALA A 111 11.85 -2.41 -0.40
C ALA A 111 12.93 -1.41 -0.85
N MET A 112 12.65 -0.13 -0.66
CA MET A 112 13.61 0.97 -0.77
C MET A 112 13.31 2.04 0.27
N GLN A 113 14.30 2.89 0.56
CA GLN A 113 14.10 4.02 1.44
C GLN A 113 13.92 5.33 0.65
N VAL A 114 12.98 6.13 1.09
CA VAL A 114 12.88 7.55 0.71
C VAL A 114 12.98 8.42 1.97
N LYS A 115 13.24 9.70 1.79
CA LYS A 115 13.11 10.69 2.86
C LYS A 115 11.84 11.48 2.63
N ASN A 116 11.05 11.67 3.69
CA ASN A 116 9.95 12.62 3.64
C ASN A 116 10.47 14.07 3.64
N GLU A 117 9.57 15.04 3.55
CA GLU A 117 9.92 16.47 3.51
C GLU A 117 10.65 16.95 4.78
N ASP A 118 10.45 16.30 5.93
CA ASP A 118 11.17 16.55 7.17
C ASP A 118 12.55 15.86 7.23
N GLY A 119 12.95 15.15 6.18
CA GLY A 119 14.19 14.38 6.10
C GLY A 119 14.16 13.05 6.85
N LYS A 120 13.01 12.63 7.39
CA LYS A 120 12.86 11.34 8.08
C LYS A 120 12.81 10.19 7.07
N PRO A 121 13.43 9.04 7.38
CA PRO A 121 13.39 7.88 6.51
C PRO A 121 11.99 7.24 6.50
N VAL A 122 11.52 6.88 5.32
CA VAL A 122 10.30 6.10 5.10
C VAL A 122 10.65 4.88 4.25
N MET A 123 10.28 3.69 4.71
CA MET A 123 10.46 2.44 3.97
C MET A 123 9.25 2.21 3.06
N CYS A 124 9.47 2.32 1.75
CA CYS A 124 8.51 1.95 0.72
C CYS A 124 8.70 0.48 0.38
N MET A 125 7.63 -0.30 0.42
CA MET A 125 7.69 -1.76 0.26
C MET A 125 6.58 -2.29 -0.63
N SER A 126 6.83 -3.44 -1.27
CA SER A 126 5.81 -4.18 -2.02
C SER A 126 5.88 -5.67 -1.73
N TYR A 127 4.70 -6.29 -1.55
CA TYR A 127 4.52 -7.73 -1.35
C TYR A 127 3.61 -8.28 -2.45
N TYR A 128 4.08 -9.27 -3.19
CA TYR A 128 3.35 -9.76 -4.34
C TYR A 128 3.76 -11.19 -4.72
N PRO A 129 2.87 -11.99 -5.33
CA PRO A 129 3.22 -13.32 -5.84
C PRO A 129 3.91 -13.21 -7.20
N LYS A 130 4.44 -14.35 -7.68
CA LYS A 130 5.15 -14.45 -8.95
C LYS A 130 4.31 -14.03 -10.18
N GLU A 131 2.99 -14.14 -10.10
CA GLU A 131 2.04 -13.76 -11.15
C GLU A 131 2.01 -12.23 -11.35
N ALA A 132 2.30 -11.46 -10.32
CA ALA A 132 2.41 -10.00 -10.38
C ALA A 132 3.85 -9.50 -10.61
N TYR A 133 4.85 -10.39 -10.56
CA TYR A 133 6.27 -10.03 -10.64
C TYR A 133 6.62 -9.10 -11.80
N PRO A 134 6.15 -9.30 -13.05
CA PRO A 134 6.54 -8.45 -14.17
C PRO A 134 6.19 -6.98 -14.00
N ILE A 135 5.05 -6.68 -13.36
CA ILE A 135 4.58 -5.30 -13.10
C ILE A 135 5.13 -4.80 -11.76
N TYR A 136 4.90 -5.55 -10.67
CA TYR A 136 5.21 -5.10 -9.31
C TYR A 136 6.70 -4.88 -9.08
N ARG A 137 7.54 -5.83 -9.52
CA ARG A 137 9.01 -5.70 -9.39
C ARG A 137 9.54 -4.44 -10.07
N ARG A 138 8.94 -4.07 -11.18
CA ARG A 138 9.41 -2.95 -11.99
C ARG A 138 8.88 -1.60 -11.50
N TYR A 139 7.66 -1.57 -10.97
CA TYR A 139 6.95 -0.32 -10.76
C TYR A 139 6.41 -0.10 -9.34
N SER A 140 5.89 -1.13 -8.65
CA SER A 140 5.06 -0.95 -7.46
C SER A 140 5.76 -0.16 -6.34
N THR A 141 6.93 -0.57 -5.89
CA THR A 141 7.65 0.13 -4.81
C THR A 141 8.05 1.55 -5.20
N LYS A 142 8.36 1.77 -6.49
CA LYS A 142 8.63 3.12 -7.02
C LYS A 142 7.35 3.97 -7.06
N ALA A 143 6.21 3.38 -7.40
CA ALA A 143 4.92 4.05 -7.37
C ALA A 143 4.53 4.47 -5.94
N VAL A 144 4.74 3.59 -4.95
CA VAL A 144 4.59 3.95 -3.52
C VAL A 144 5.42 5.18 -3.17
N ALA A 145 6.72 5.15 -3.49
CA ALA A 145 7.64 6.26 -3.21
C ALA A 145 7.24 7.56 -3.93
N HIS A 146 6.79 7.45 -5.17
CA HIS A 146 6.32 8.58 -5.97
C HIS A 146 5.05 9.20 -5.39
N THR A 147 4.07 8.38 -5.00
CA THR A 147 2.83 8.86 -4.37
C THR A 147 3.14 9.66 -3.10
N LEU A 148 3.97 9.11 -2.20
CA LEU A 148 4.35 9.81 -0.98
C LEU A 148 4.99 11.17 -1.28
N LYS A 149 5.89 11.22 -2.26
CA LYS A 149 6.56 12.47 -2.67
C LYS A 149 5.57 13.49 -3.23
N THR A 150 4.68 13.07 -4.13
CA THR A 150 3.71 13.96 -4.76
C THR A 150 2.68 14.47 -3.75
N TYR A 151 2.10 13.59 -2.96
CA TYR A 151 1.12 14.00 -1.94
C TYR A 151 1.76 14.90 -0.88
N SER A 152 2.96 14.60 -0.40
CA SER A 152 3.67 15.48 0.55
C SER A 152 3.93 16.88 -0.03
N LYS A 153 4.26 16.96 -1.32
CA LYS A 153 4.50 18.23 -2.01
C LYS A 153 3.28 19.16 -2.03
N PHE A 154 2.08 18.59 -2.14
CA PHE A 154 0.83 19.35 -2.30
C PHE A 154 -0.06 19.38 -1.06
N SER A 155 0.29 18.63 0.00
CA SER A 155 -0.47 18.59 1.25
C SER A 155 0.43 18.72 2.49
N ILE A 156 0.73 17.62 3.16
CA ILE A 156 1.51 17.58 4.40
C ILE A 156 2.62 16.52 4.30
N PRO A 157 3.75 16.67 5.04
CA PRO A 157 4.75 15.63 5.12
C PRO A 157 4.19 14.29 5.59
N TYR A 158 4.59 13.19 4.95
CA TYR A 158 4.18 11.85 5.36
C TYR A 158 4.73 11.51 6.76
N PRO A 159 3.89 11.28 7.78
CA PRO A 159 4.35 11.14 9.15
C PRO A 159 4.81 9.74 9.52
N TYR A 160 4.38 8.72 8.77
CA TYR A 160 4.60 7.33 9.13
C TYR A 160 5.94 6.78 8.63
N PRO A 161 6.52 5.77 9.31
CA PRO A 161 7.83 5.21 8.96
C PRO A 161 7.81 4.25 7.79
N THR A 162 6.64 3.77 7.36
CA THR A 162 6.50 2.78 6.28
C THR A 162 5.32 3.10 5.39
N ALA A 163 5.37 2.62 4.13
CA ALA A 163 4.24 2.58 3.20
C ALA A 163 4.36 1.32 2.35
N ILE A 164 3.30 0.53 2.30
CA ILE A 164 3.32 -0.82 1.74
C ILE A 164 2.21 -0.99 0.70
N SER A 165 2.55 -1.50 -0.48
CA SER A 165 1.62 -1.97 -1.50
C SER A 165 1.63 -3.50 -1.53
N VAL A 166 0.46 -4.11 -1.41
CA VAL A 166 0.29 -5.58 -1.47
C VAL A 166 -0.54 -5.95 -2.68
N GLU A 167 -0.06 -6.90 -3.46
CA GLU A 167 -0.90 -7.43 -4.56
C GLU A 167 -2.07 -8.24 -3.99
N ALA A 168 -3.27 -7.84 -4.37
CA ALA A 168 -4.53 -8.47 -4.01
C ALA A 168 -5.55 -8.33 -5.14
N GLN A 169 -6.76 -8.80 -4.94
CA GLN A 169 -7.79 -8.81 -5.98
C GLN A 169 -8.44 -7.43 -6.19
N ASN A 170 -8.60 -6.66 -5.14
CA ASN A 170 -9.27 -5.36 -5.16
C ASN A 170 -8.37 -4.27 -4.57
N GLY A 171 -8.66 -2.99 -4.89
CA GLY A 171 -8.13 -1.85 -4.17
C GLY A 171 -8.71 -1.81 -2.75
N MET A 172 -7.88 -1.49 -1.76
CA MET A 172 -8.29 -1.28 -0.37
C MET A 172 -7.16 -0.65 0.44
N GLU A 173 -7.47 0.40 1.14
CA GLU A 173 -6.55 1.15 1.96
C GLU A 173 -6.63 0.80 3.45
N TYR A 174 -5.48 0.88 4.10
CA TYR A 174 -5.30 0.86 5.55
C TYR A 174 -4.07 1.71 5.93
N PRO A 175 -3.93 2.13 7.19
CA PRO A 175 -2.74 2.89 7.58
C PRO A 175 -1.45 2.16 7.25
N MET A 176 -0.58 2.79 6.46
CA MET A 176 0.73 2.27 6.04
C MET A 176 0.72 1.02 5.16
N ILE A 177 -0.41 0.40 4.86
CA ILE A 177 -0.51 -0.78 4.01
C ILE A 177 -1.80 -0.72 3.18
N CYS A 178 -1.66 -0.93 1.88
CA CYS A 178 -2.79 -0.99 0.98
C CYS A 178 -2.72 -2.23 0.07
N PHE A 179 -3.86 -2.59 -0.50
CA PHE A 179 -4.03 -3.75 -1.35
C PHE A 179 -4.39 -3.30 -2.77
N ASN A 180 -3.76 -3.87 -3.80
CA ASN A 180 -3.89 -3.40 -5.16
C ASN A 180 -3.86 -4.56 -6.15
N PRO A 181 -4.71 -4.60 -7.19
CA PRO A 181 -4.58 -5.55 -8.28
C PRO A 181 -3.38 -5.22 -9.18
N GLY A 182 -2.91 -6.19 -9.95
CA GLY A 182 -1.86 -5.92 -10.94
C GLY A 182 -1.07 -7.13 -11.40
N ARG A 183 -1.78 -8.18 -11.83
CA ARG A 183 -1.14 -9.37 -12.42
C ARG A 183 -0.85 -9.16 -13.90
N ALA A 184 0.24 -9.76 -14.34
CA ALA A 184 0.56 -9.94 -15.75
C ALA A 184 -0.23 -11.12 -16.34
N GLU A 185 -0.18 -11.27 -17.67
CA GLU A 185 -0.67 -12.47 -18.37
C GLU A 185 0.14 -13.71 -17.94
N GLU A 186 -0.37 -14.91 -18.24
CA GLU A 186 0.28 -16.16 -17.85
C GLU A 186 1.70 -16.32 -18.42
N ASP A 187 1.97 -15.74 -19.59
CA ASP A 187 3.29 -15.72 -20.23
C ASP A 187 4.24 -14.64 -19.67
N GLY A 188 3.77 -13.84 -18.73
CA GLY A 188 4.52 -12.76 -18.10
C GLY A 188 4.49 -11.44 -18.88
N THR A 189 3.75 -11.35 -19.98
CA THR A 189 3.54 -10.11 -20.73
C THR A 189 2.47 -9.26 -20.06
N TYR A 190 2.46 -7.96 -20.34
CA TYR A 190 1.42 -7.02 -19.93
C TYR A 190 1.31 -5.87 -20.94
N SER A 191 0.14 -5.32 -21.10
CA SER A 191 -0.11 -4.14 -21.92
C SER A 191 0.21 -2.85 -21.15
N GLU A 192 0.37 -1.73 -21.86
CA GLU A 192 0.45 -0.40 -21.22
C GLU A 192 -0.81 -0.12 -20.40
N GLN A 193 -1.98 -0.54 -20.88
CA GLN A 193 -3.24 -0.41 -20.16
C GLN A 193 -3.22 -1.18 -18.83
N SER A 194 -2.77 -2.46 -18.84
CA SER A 194 -2.67 -3.27 -17.61
C SER A 194 -1.67 -2.67 -16.61
N LYS A 195 -0.55 -2.14 -17.11
CA LYS A 195 0.44 -1.41 -16.28
C LYS A 195 -0.18 -0.16 -15.66
N ASN A 196 -0.82 0.69 -16.47
CA ASN A 196 -1.41 1.93 -16.00
C ASN A 196 -2.54 1.66 -15.01
N ALA A 197 -3.41 0.68 -15.29
CA ALA A 197 -4.45 0.27 -14.34
C ALA A 197 -3.88 -0.13 -12.96
N ALA A 198 -2.81 -0.91 -12.94
CA ALA A 198 -2.14 -1.26 -11.68
C ALA A 198 -1.55 -0.04 -10.96
N LEU A 199 -0.89 0.86 -11.71
CA LEU A 199 -0.29 2.07 -11.14
C LEU A 199 -1.34 3.04 -10.62
N THR A 200 -2.43 3.25 -11.36
CA THR A 200 -3.58 4.08 -10.95
C THR A 200 -4.09 3.65 -9.58
N VAL A 201 -4.34 2.36 -9.39
CA VAL A 201 -4.81 1.85 -8.09
C VAL A 201 -3.73 2.01 -7.01
N ILE A 202 -2.43 1.79 -7.31
CA ILE A 202 -1.37 2.01 -6.31
C ILE A 202 -1.29 3.49 -5.91
N PHE A 203 -1.41 4.43 -6.84
CA PHE A 203 -1.42 5.87 -6.51
C PHE A 203 -2.63 6.23 -5.64
N HIS A 204 -3.79 5.65 -5.94
CA HIS A 204 -5.04 5.83 -5.21
C HIS A 204 -4.91 5.30 -3.77
N GLU A 205 -4.66 4.00 -3.62
CA GLU A 205 -4.66 3.35 -2.31
C GLU A 205 -3.52 3.82 -1.38
N VAL A 206 -2.34 4.10 -1.94
CA VAL A 206 -1.27 4.72 -1.16
C VAL A 206 -1.62 6.17 -0.79
N GLY A 207 -2.33 6.88 -1.67
CA GLY A 207 -2.82 8.23 -1.45
C GLY A 207 -3.75 8.33 -0.24
N HIS A 208 -4.59 7.34 -0.01
CA HIS A 208 -5.46 7.24 1.16
C HIS A 208 -4.72 7.28 2.51
N ASN A 209 -3.42 7.05 2.56
CA ASN A 209 -2.63 7.35 3.77
C ASN A 209 -2.74 8.82 4.20
N TYR A 210 -3.03 9.75 3.29
CA TYR A 210 -3.25 11.17 3.60
C TYR A 210 -4.71 11.46 3.92
N PHE A 211 -5.63 10.90 3.14
CA PHE A 211 -7.08 11.03 3.24
C PHE A 211 -7.69 9.62 3.11
N PRO A 212 -8.20 9.00 4.16
CA PRO A 212 -8.52 9.50 5.50
C PRO A 212 -7.54 9.07 6.60
N MET A 213 -6.41 8.39 6.31
CA MET A 213 -5.60 7.76 7.36
C MET A 213 -4.85 8.75 8.25
N ILE A 214 -4.47 9.93 7.73
CA ILE A 214 -3.85 11.01 8.50
C ILE A 214 -4.89 12.09 8.80
N ILE A 215 -5.61 12.56 7.78
CA ILE A 215 -6.67 13.56 7.92
C ILE A 215 -7.99 12.80 7.99
N ASN A 216 -8.35 12.44 9.22
CA ASN A 216 -9.53 11.61 9.49
C ASN A 216 -10.83 12.33 9.09
N SER A 217 -11.74 11.59 8.49
CA SER A 217 -13.08 12.02 8.12
C SER A 217 -14.12 11.00 8.55
N ASP A 218 -15.36 11.43 8.73
CA ASP A 218 -16.52 10.54 8.84
C ASP A 218 -16.91 10.12 7.42
N GLU A 219 -16.35 9.02 6.95
CA GLU A 219 -16.54 8.50 5.60
C GLU A 219 -17.99 8.06 5.35
N ARG A 220 -18.73 7.69 6.40
CA ARG A 220 -20.14 7.32 6.32
C ARG A 220 -21.03 8.47 5.87
N GLN A 221 -20.69 9.69 6.27
CA GLN A 221 -21.45 10.89 5.93
C GLN A 221 -20.81 11.69 4.79
N TRP A 222 -19.46 11.67 4.70
CA TRP A 222 -18.69 12.56 3.85
C TRP A 222 -17.67 11.79 3.01
N ALA A 223 -18.10 10.77 2.27
CA ALA A 223 -17.23 9.94 1.43
C ALA A 223 -16.36 10.75 0.46
N TRP A 224 -16.78 11.94 0.04
CA TRP A 224 -15.99 12.80 -0.83
C TRP A 224 -14.72 13.38 -0.18
N PHE A 225 -14.64 13.44 1.15
CA PHE A 225 -13.42 13.82 1.86
C PHE A 225 -12.35 12.73 1.78
N ASP A 226 -12.79 11.51 1.69
CA ASP A 226 -11.98 10.34 1.47
C ASP A 226 -11.68 10.21 -0.02
N GLU A 227 -12.63 9.76 -0.79
CA GLU A 227 -12.49 9.40 -2.20
C GLU A 227 -12.24 10.60 -3.12
N GLY A 228 -12.97 11.69 -2.93
CA GLY A 228 -12.90 12.83 -3.86
C GLY A 228 -11.60 13.60 -3.77
N LEU A 229 -11.09 13.87 -2.57
CA LEU A 229 -9.79 14.52 -2.39
C LEU A 229 -8.66 13.59 -2.84
N ASN A 230 -8.76 12.31 -2.52
CA ASN A 230 -7.77 11.33 -2.92
C ASN A 230 -7.73 11.15 -4.44
N THR A 231 -8.86 11.04 -5.11
CA THR A 231 -8.97 10.98 -6.59
C THR A 231 -8.33 12.21 -7.26
N PHE A 232 -8.56 13.40 -6.71
CA PHE A 232 -7.93 14.62 -7.24
C PHE A 232 -6.40 14.58 -7.10
N MET A 233 -5.88 14.14 -5.96
CA MET A 233 -4.44 14.02 -5.73
C MET A 233 -3.81 12.88 -6.53
N GLN A 234 -4.54 11.77 -6.72
CA GLN A 234 -4.16 10.68 -7.62
C GLN A 234 -3.92 11.20 -9.04
N TYR A 235 -4.85 11.98 -9.59
CA TYR A 235 -4.68 12.58 -10.92
C TYR A 235 -3.36 13.39 -11.01
N ILE A 236 -3.04 14.16 -9.98
CA ILE A 236 -1.77 14.90 -9.94
C ILE A 236 -0.58 13.93 -9.93
N ALA A 237 -0.65 12.87 -9.14
CA ALA A 237 0.43 11.86 -9.06
C ALA A 237 0.63 11.14 -10.41
N GLU A 238 -0.44 10.82 -11.11
CA GLU A 238 -0.39 10.24 -12.46
C GLU A 238 0.30 11.16 -13.46
N GLN A 239 -0.05 12.45 -13.46
CA GLN A 239 0.56 13.44 -14.37
C GLN A 239 2.03 13.75 -14.02
N GLU A 240 2.42 13.70 -12.74
CA GLU A 240 3.82 13.83 -12.34
C GLU A 240 4.64 12.56 -12.58
N TRP A 241 4.00 11.39 -12.66
CA TRP A 241 4.65 10.14 -13.03
C TRP A 241 5.02 10.10 -14.52
N ASP A 242 4.08 10.48 -15.39
CA ASP A 242 4.25 10.60 -16.84
C ASP A 242 3.30 11.68 -17.37
N ASN A 243 3.83 12.71 -18.01
CA ASN A 243 3.02 13.81 -18.59
C ASN A 243 1.98 13.33 -19.62
N ASN A 244 2.16 12.14 -20.16
CA ASN A 244 1.21 11.52 -21.11
C ASN A 244 0.43 10.37 -20.47
N TYR A 245 0.37 10.32 -19.14
CA TYR A 245 -0.38 9.28 -18.44
C TYR A 245 -1.85 9.33 -18.86
N ASP A 246 -2.36 8.19 -19.35
CA ASP A 246 -3.77 8.06 -19.73
C ASP A 246 -4.61 7.84 -18.47
N SER A 247 -4.95 8.93 -17.82
CA SER A 247 -5.75 8.94 -16.58
C SER A 247 -7.22 8.73 -16.90
N ASN A 248 -7.87 7.82 -16.19
CA ASN A 248 -9.31 7.65 -16.27
C ASN A 248 -10.06 8.86 -15.71
N GLU A 249 -9.48 9.53 -14.70
CA GLU A 249 -10.06 10.70 -14.05
C GLU A 249 -9.98 11.95 -14.95
N GLY A 250 -9.05 11.95 -15.88
CA GLY A 250 -8.92 12.93 -16.96
C GLY A 250 -8.66 14.37 -16.50
N PRO A 251 -8.42 15.29 -17.45
CA PRO A 251 -8.29 16.69 -17.12
C PRO A 251 -9.63 17.27 -16.62
N PRO A 252 -9.60 18.34 -15.81
CA PRO A 252 -10.79 18.90 -15.15
C PRO A 252 -12.01 19.15 -16.05
N HIS A 253 -11.80 19.40 -17.35
CA HIS A 253 -12.92 19.59 -18.29
C HIS A 253 -13.70 18.29 -18.61
N LYS A 254 -13.14 17.11 -18.36
CA LYS A 254 -13.85 15.83 -18.46
C LYS A 254 -14.76 15.57 -17.26
N ILE A 255 -14.50 16.22 -16.13
CA ILE A 255 -15.31 16.10 -14.89
C ILE A 255 -16.72 16.66 -15.09
N THR A 256 -16.93 17.54 -16.08
CA THR A 256 -18.26 18.07 -16.37
C THR A 256 -19.30 16.99 -16.70
N GLY A 257 -18.88 15.83 -17.19
CA GLY A 257 -19.73 14.67 -17.40
C GLY A 257 -20.26 14.05 -16.11
N TYR A 258 -19.47 14.08 -15.06
CA TYR A 258 -19.87 13.62 -13.72
C TYR A 258 -20.79 14.61 -13.01
N MET A 259 -20.54 15.90 -13.17
CA MET A 259 -21.32 16.96 -12.50
C MET A 259 -22.76 17.08 -13.03
N ASN A 260 -23.05 16.48 -14.19
CA ASN A 260 -24.37 16.48 -14.82
C ASN A 260 -25.14 15.17 -14.66
N GLN A 261 -24.63 14.23 -13.86
CA GLN A 261 -25.39 13.03 -13.51
C GLN A 261 -26.29 13.36 -12.33
N ASP A 262 -27.58 13.04 -12.43
CA ASP A 262 -28.50 13.13 -11.30
C ASP A 262 -27.94 12.27 -10.16
N PRO A 263 -27.85 12.79 -8.94
CA PRO A 263 -27.55 11.95 -7.78
C PRO A 263 -28.75 11.01 -7.57
N ASP A 264 -28.55 9.71 -7.86
CA ASP A 264 -29.49 8.67 -7.47
C ASP A 264 -29.52 8.48 -5.94
#